data_37bb13ce1f859fd2232804b6310026fa
#
_entry.id   37bb13ce1f859fd2232804b6310026fa
#
_cell.length_a   1.000
_cell.length_b   1.000
_cell.length_c   1.000
_cell.angle_alpha   90.00
_cell.angle_beta   90.00
_cell.angle_gamma   90.00
#
_symmetry.space_group_name_H-M   'P 1'
#
loop_
_entity.id
_entity.type
_entity.pdbx_description
1 polymer ?
#
loop_
_entity_poly.entity_id
_entity_poly.type
_entity_poly.pdbx_seq_one_letter_code
_entity_poly.pdbx_strand_id
1 'polypeptide(L)'
;MYYLWICLWFYDGQFAHPTSLTDIVPFFQRMGRHVYEDAFPTPRALIGYGGLMVVEFVLAWIVPGYMQEGLPVPSLNYKTLMYKCNALGCLYCTLIIAAALHFSGVYRLTQIIEHFGEYMTVSMIAGFAVSFATYFHAVFTHTTHRMSGNFMYDFFMGAALNPRIGPIDLKMWAEVRIPWVLLFMISVSGACQQYEQYGYVTPNMAFMVLATGLYLNACAKGEECIPQTWDMFHEKWGFMVIFWNFAGVPFTYCYSIVYMAAHPPEYYRFSTPTYVLSLIHI
;
A
#
# COMPACT_ATOMS: atom_id res chain seq x y z
N MET A 1 7.43 -6.68 -8.98
CA MET A 1 6.63 -5.44 -9.12
C MET A 1 7.00 -4.70 -10.39
N TYR A 2 8.26 -4.26 -10.60
CA TYR A 2 8.68 -3.52 -11.81
C TYR A 2 8.29 -4.20 -13.12
N TYR A 3 8.59 -5.50 -13.28
CA TYR A 3 8.28 -6.22 -14.50
C TYR A 3 6.79 -6.16 -14.87
N LEU A 4 5.90 -6.41 -13.92
CA LEU A 4 4.46 -6.38 -14.18
C LEU A 4 3.97 -4.97 -14.48
N TRP A 5 4.47 -3.95 -13.76
CA TRP A 5 4.16 -2.57 -14.07
C TRP A 5 4.63 -2.17 -15.48
N ILE A 6 5.87 -2.53 -15.85
CA ILE A 6 6.40 -2.26 -17.19
C ILE A 6 5.54 -2.93 -18.27
N CYS A 7 5.13 -4.19 -18.07
CA CYS A 7 4.24 -4.89 -19.01
C CYS A 7 2.89 -4.16 -19.16
N LEU A 8 2.31 -3.70 -18.07
CA LEU A 8 1.01 -3.01 -18.08
C LEU A 8 1.11 -1.62 -18.71
N TRP A 9 2.20 -0.90 -18.46
CA TRP A 9 2.33 0.50 -18.85
C TRP A 9 2.89 0.70 -20.26
N PHE A 10 3.88 -0.11 -20.65
CA PHE A 10 4.67 0.08 -21.88
C PHE A 10 4.49 -1.04 -22.93
N TYR A 11 3.83 -2.16 -22.57
CA TYR A 11 3.67 -3.32 -23.45
C TYR A 11 2.21 -3.77 -23.57
N ASP A 12 1.25 -2.85 -23.49
CA ASP A 12 -0.19 -3.09 -23.66
C ASP A 12 -0.75 -4.25 -22.82
N GLY A 13 -0.18 -4.48 -21.63
CA GLY A 13 -0.55 -5.60 -20.75
C GLY A 13 0.00 -6.95 -21.19
N GLN A 14 0.78 -7.02 -22.26
CA GLN A 14 1.41 -8.25 -22.70
C GLN A 14 2.67 -8.55 -21.87
N PHE A 15 2.90 -9.83 -21.59
CA PHE A 15 4.14 -10.22 -20.93
C PHE A 15 5.33 -10.02 -21.88
N ALA A 16 6.13 -9.02 -21.57
CA ALA A 16 7.35 -8.73 -22.31
C ALA A 16 8.35 -9.88 -22.18
N HIS A 17 8.92 -10.33 -23.29
CA HIS A 17 9.92 -11.39 -23.32
C HIS A 17 10.97 -11.14 -24.43
N PRO A 18 12.17 -11.74 -24.32
CA PRO A 18 13.15 -11.70 -25.40
C PRO A 18 12.60 -12.41 -26.65
N THR A 19 12.79 -11.81 -27.83
CA THR A 19 12.30 -12.35 -29.11
C THR A 19 13.26 -13.39 -29.69
N SER A 20 14.53 -13.43 -29.24
CA SER A 20 15.57 -14.35 -29.67
C SER A 20 16.67 -14.47 -28.60
N LEU A 21 17.59 -15.42 -28.76
CA LEU A 21 18.74 -15.57 -27.85
C LEU A 21 19.66 -14.35 -27.88
N THR A 22 19.77 -13.68 -29.01
CA THR A 22 20.56 -12.43 -29.13
C THR A 22 19.86 -11.21 -28.49
N ASP A 23 18.55 -11.27 -28.26
CA ASP A 23 17.78 -10.20 -27.65
C ASP A 23 17.79 -10.26 -26.12
N ILE A 24 18.30 -11.30 -25.49
CA ILE A 24 18.27 -11.45 -24.03
C ILE A 24 18.92 -10.25 -23.34
N VAL A 25 20.15 -9.89 -23.70
CA VAL A 25 20.86 -8.77 -23.09
C VAL A 25 20.18 -7.43 -23.40
N PRO A 26 19.86 -7.09 -24.67
CA PRO A 26 19.08 -5.90 -25.00
C PRO A 26 17.73 -5.82 -24.27
N PHE A 27 17.03 -6.95 -24.08
CA PHE A 27 15.78 -7.00 -23.36
C PHE A 27 15.95 -6.54 -21.90
N PHE A 28 16.91 -7.10 -21.17
CA PHE A 28 17.17 -6.66 -19.79
C PHE A 28 17.66 -5.21 -19.71
N GLN A 29 18.38 -4.73 -20.70
CA GLN A 29 18.76 -3.32 -20.80
C GLN A 29 17.54 -2.41 -20.98
N ARG A 30 16.56 -2.80 -21.82
CA ARG A 30 15.29 -2.05 -21.96
C ARG A 30 14.50 -2.03 -20.66
N MET A 31 14.35 -3.19 -19.99
CA MET A 31 13.69 -3.27 -18.68
C MET A 31 14.38 -2.39 -17.64
N GLY A 32 15.71 -2.46 -17.57
CA GLY A 32 16.50 -1.62 -16.65
C GLY A 32 16.39 -0.13 -16.94
N ARG A 33 16.27 0.24 -18.23
CA ARG A 33 16.06 1.63 -18.63
C ARG A 33 14.74 2.18 -18.12
N HIS A 34 13.63 1.45 -18.28
CA HIS A 34 12.34 1.85 -17.69
C HIS A 34 12.41 2.03 -16.17
N VAL A 35 13.10 1.13 -15.47
CA VAL A 35 13.29 1.29 -14.02
C VAL A 35 14.09 2.55 -13.70
N TYR A 36 15.13 2.84 -14.48
CA TYR A 36 15.99 4.00 -14.24
C TYR A 36 15.33 5.32 -14.63
N GLU A 37 14.63 5.38 -15.76
CA GLU A 37 14.04 6.62 -16.29
C GLU A 37 12.68 6.93 -15.66
N ASP A 38 11.83 5.91 -15.46
CA ASP A 38 10.42 6.08 -15.09
C ASP A 38 10.10 5.68 -13.64
N ALA A 39 11.03 5.06 -12.92
CA ALA A 39 10.82 4.61 -11.54
C ALA A 39 11.93 5.03 -10.57
N PHE A 40 12.87 5.88 -10.98
CA PHE A 40 13.89 6.39 -10.05
C PHE A 40 13.25 7.29 -8.99
N PRO A 41 13.56 7.09 -7.69
CA PRO A 41 12.92 7.84 -6.62
C PRO A 41 13.22 9.34 -6.71
N THR A 42 12.19 10.17 -6.73
CA THR A 42 12.29 11.63 -6.76
C THR A 42 11.92 12.26 -5.42
N PRO A 43 12.36 13.49 -5.14
CA PRO A 43 11.91 14.23 -3.95
C PRO A 43 10.39 14.37 -3.88
N ARG A 44 9.70 14.48 -5.01
CA ARG A 44 8.24 14.53 -5.10
C ARG A 44 7.60 13.25 -4.53
N ALA A 45 8.04 12.09 -5.02
CA ALA A 45 7.52 10.81 -4.56
C ALA A 45 7.86 10.56 -3.08
N LEU A 46 9.07 10.95 -2.64
CA LEU A 46 9.48 10.88 -1.23
C LEU A 46 8.57 11.73 -0.33
N ILE A 47 8.29 12.98 -0.72
CA ILE A 47 7.43 13.88 0.04
C ILE A 47 5.97 13.39 0.03
N GLY A 48 5.46 12.95 -1.13
CA GLY A 48 4.08 12.48 -1.26
C GLY A 48 3.83 11.21 -0.44
N TYR A 49 4.67 10.18 -0.64
CA TYR A 49 4.56 8.92 0.10
C TYR A 49 4.89 9.10 1.59
N GLY A 50 6.03 9.72 1.90
CA GLY A 50 6.45 9.97 3.29
C GLY A 50 5.47 10.89 4.04
N GLY A 51 4.95 11.91 3.36
CA GLY A 51 3.93 12.80 3.89
C GLY A 51 2.65 12.06 4.29
N LEU A 52 2.17 11.15 3.45
CA LEU A 52 1.03 10.30 3.78
C LEU A 52 1.32 9.42 5.02
N MET A 53 2.50 8.79 5.10
CA MET A 53 2.90 7.99 6.27
C MET A 53 2.91 8.82 7.55
N VAL A 54 3.43 10.03 7.50
CA VAL A 54 3.46 10.95 8.65
C VAL A 54 2.05 11.39 9.03
N VAL A 55 1.21 11.74 8.06
CA VAL A 55 -0.19 12.12 8.31
C VAL A 55 -0.94 10.97 8.98
N GLU A 56 -0.86 9.75 8.44
CA GLU A 56 -1.53 8.58 9.02
C GLU A 56 -1.03 8.26 10.44
N PHE A 57 0.27 8.44 10.69
CA PHE A 57 0.82 8.23 12.03
C PHE A 57 0.36 9.30 13.03
N VAL A 58 0.39 10.57 12.62
CA VAL A 58 -0.08 11.70 13.45
C VAL A 58 -1.57 11.56 13.72
N LEU A 59 -2.39 11.25 12.73
CA LEU A 59 -3.81 11.04 12.89
C LEU A 59 -4.10 9.86 13.85
N ALA A 60 -3.38 8.75 13.71
CA ALA A 60 -3.51 7.62 14.63
C ALA A 60 -3.21 8.03 16.09
N TRP A 61 -2.31 8.98 16.28
CA TRP A 61 -1.96 9.49 17.60
C TRP A 61 -3.01 10.44 18.17
N ILE A 62 -3.45 11.45 17.39
CA ILE A 62 -4.28 12.56 17.89
C ILE A 62 -5.78 12.30 17.80
N VAL A 63 -6.25 11.54 16.78
CA VAL A 63 -7.69 11.28 16.63
C VAL A 63 -8.18 10.43 17.81
N PRO A 64 -9.28 10.82 18.48
CA PRO A 64 -9.89 10.02 19.53
C PRO A 64 -10.24 8.60 19.05
N GLY A 65 -10.13 7.64 19.95
CA GLY A 65 -10.47 6.24 19.69
C GLY A 65 -10.70 5.50 21.00
N TYR A 66 -11.10 4.26 20.89
CA TYR A 66 -11.27 3.39 22.06
C TYR A 66 -10.16 2.34 22.10
N MET A 67 -9.98 1.73 23.26
CA MET A 67 -8.98 0.68 23.47
C MET A 67 -9.65 -0.68 23.36
N GLN A 68 -9.18 -1.48 22.41
CA GLN A 68 -9.61 -2.87 22.20
C GLN A 68 -8.58 -3.83 22.81
N GLU A 69 -9.04 -4.78 23.58
CA GLU A 69 -8.21 -5.85 24.13
C GLU A 69 -7.99 -6.91 23.07
N GLY A 70 -6.71 -7.31 22.89
CA GLY A 70 -6.34 -8.42 22.03
C GLY A 70 -6.45 -9.79 22.73
N LEU A 71 -6.21 -10.85 21.97
CA LEU A 71 -6.14 -12.19 22.52
C LEU A 71 -4.90 -12.37 23.42
N PRO A 72 -4.98 -13.30 24.41
CA PRO A 72 -3.83 -13.67 25.23
C PRO A 72 -2.66 -14.15 24.38
N VAL A 73 -1.47 -13.60 24.61
CA VAL A 73 -0.25 -13.95 23.87
C VAL A 73 0.48 -15.08 24.61
N PRO A 74 0.50 -16.32 24.09
CA PRO A 74 1.10 -17.46 24.80
C PRO A 74 2.57 -17.24 25.16
N SER A 75 3.31 -16.62 24.27
CA SER A 75 4.73 -16.34 24.43
C SER A 75 5.03 -15.15 25.37
N LEU A 76 4.03 -14.43 25.83
CA LEU A 76 4.11 -13.40 26.88
C LEU A 76 3.39 -13.84 28.17
N ASN A 77 3.42 -15.14 28.49
CA ASN A 77 2.73 -15.72 29.64
C ASN A 77 1.21 -15.43 29.64
N TYR A 78 0.58 -15.51 28.47
CA TYR A 78 -0.85 -15.25 28.26
C TYR A 78 -1.30 -13.82 28.62
N LYS A 79 -0.38 -12.88 28.63
CA LYS A 79 -0.72 -11.46 28.80
C LYS A 79 -1.47 -10.95 27.57
N THR A 80 -2.54 -10.18 27.81
CA THR A 80 -3.27 -9.46 26.76
C THR A 80 -2.64 -8.10 26.48
N LEU A 81 -2.75 -7.64 25.26
CA LEU A 81 -2.27 -6.32 24.83
C LEU A 81 -3.46 -5.45 24.44
N MET A 82 -3.38 -4.16 24.78
CA MET A 82 -4.42 -3.18 24.42
C MET A 82 -4.04 -2.45 23.12
N TYR A 83 -5.01 -2.23 22.25
CA TYR A 83 -4.83 -1.59 20.94
C TYR A 83 -5.78 -0.41 20.78
N LYS A 84 -5.25 0.72 20.29
CA LYS A 84 -6.07 1.91 20.03
C LYS A 84 -6.74 1.78 18.67
N CYS A 85 -8.07 1.76 18.64
CA CYS A 85 -8.91 1.68 17.44
C CYS A 85 -9.49 3.06 17.12
N ASN A 86 -9.07 3.64 15.99
CA ASN A 86 -9.53 4.94 15.49
C ASN A 86 -9.39 5.09 13.96
N ALA A 87 -9.17 4.00 13.24
CA ALA A 87 -8.88 4.04 11.81
C ALA A 87 -9.99 4.69 10.99
N LEU A 88 -11.26 4.50 11.35
CA LEU A 88 -12.37 5.12 10.61
C LEU A 88 -12.33 6.65 10.70
N GLY A 89 -12.06 7.21 11.89
CA GLY A 89 -11.87 8.64 12.06
C GLY A 89 -10.65 9.16 11.31
N CYS A 90 -9.52 8.44 11.39
CA CYS A 90 -8.31 8.77 10.63
C CYS A 90 -8.57 8.78 9.12
N LEU A 91 -9.27 7.76 8.61
CA LEU A 91 -9.62 7.67 7.20
C LEU A 91 -10.35 8.93 6.70
N TYR A 92 -11.42 9.34 7.37
CA TYR A 92 -12.16 10.53 6.94
C TYR A 92 -11.33 11.81 7.03
N CYS A 93 -10.50 11.94 8.05
CA CYS A 93 -9.54 13.05 8.13
C CYS A 93 -8.56 13.04 6.96
N THR A 94 -8.00 11.87 6.62
CA THR A 94 -7.09 11.71 5.47
C THR A 94 -7.77 12.07 4.15
N LEU A 95 -9.01 11.64 3.93
CA LEU A 95 -9.78 11.99 2.72
C LEU A 95 -10.01 13.49 2.61
N ILE A 96 -10.36 14.16 3.71
CA ILE A 96 -10.55 15.61 3.75
C ILE A 96 -9.23 16.33 3.44
N ILE A 97 -8.13 15.90 4.06
CA ILE A 97 -6.79 16.47 3.81
C ILE A 97 -6.39 16.28 2.34
N ALA A 98 -6.55 15.08 1.80
CA ALA A 98 -6.22 14.79 0.40
C ALA A 98 -7.05 15.63 -0.58
N ALA A 99 -8.36 15.76 -0.33
CA ALA A 99 -9.23 16.63 -1.12
C ALA A 99 -8.82 18.11 -1.03
N ALA A 100 -8.53 18.61 0.17
CA ALA A 100 -8.07 19.98 0.37
C ALA A 100 -6.75 20.25 -0.36
N LEU A 101 -5.80 19.34 -0.30
CA LEU A 101 -4.51 19.44 -1.01
C LEU A 101 -4.70 19.44 -2.53
N HIS A 102 -5.58 18.58 -3.04
CA HIS A 102 -5.88 18.48 -4.48
C HIS A 102 -6.54 19.77 -5.01
N PHE A 103 -7.64 20.20 -4.37
CA PHE A 103 -8.39 21.37 -4.82
C PHE A 103 -7.67 22.72 -4.58
N SER A 104 -6.79 22.79 -3.58
CA SER A 104 -5.91 23.96 -3.40
C SER A 104 -4.75 24.04 -4.40
N GLY A 105 -4.49 22.96 -5.15
CA GLY A 105 -3.36 22.87 -6.07
C GLY A 105 -2.00 22.65 -5.40
N VAL A 106 -1.94 22.54 -4.07
CA VAL A 106 -0.69 22.28 -3.33
C VAL A 106 -0.13 20.89 -3.66
N TYR A 107 -1.01 19.89 -3.77
CA TYR A 107 -0.65 18.55 -4.17
C TYR A 107 -1.77 17.92 -5.01
N ARG A 108 -1.53 17.79 -6.32
CA ARG A 108 -2.49 17.15 -7.23
C ARG A 108 -2.43 15.64 -7.07
N LEU A 109 -3.57 15.01 -6.83
CA LEU A 109 -3.64 13.55 -6.66
C LEU A 109 -3.22 12.79 -7.92
N THR A 110 -3.38 13.37 -9.11
CA THR A 110 -2.94 12.77 -10.38
C THR A 110 -1.46 12.42 -10.39
N GLN A 111 -0.62 13.11 -9.60
CA GLN A 111 0.81 12.84 -9.49
C GLN A 111 1.12 11.40 -9.04
N ILE A 112 0.23 10.75 -8.29
CA ILE A 112 0.46 9.39 -7.81
C ILE A 112 0.49 8.41 -8.99
N ILE A 113 -0.46 8.51 -9.92
CA ILE A 113 -0.53 7.62 -11.08
C ILE A 113 0.41 8.07 -12.20
N GLU A 114 0.59 9.37 -12.41
CA GLU A 114 1.53 9.91 -13.40
C GLU A 114 2.98 9.51 -13.11
N HIS A 115 3.34 9.38 -11.84
CA HIS A 115 4.67 9.00 -11.36
C HIS A 115 4.65 7.65 -10.62
N PHE A 116 3.79 6.74 -11.04
CA PHE A 116 3.53 5.47 -10.35
C PHE A 116 4.82 4.68 -10.04
N GLY A 117 5.74 4.58 -10.99
CA GLY A 117 7.01 3.88 -10.81
C GLY A 117 7.87 4.47 -9.68
N GLU A 118 7.92 5.80 -9.59
CA GLU A 118 8.66 6.51 -8.54
C GLU A 118 8.06 6.23 -7.15
N TYR A 119 6.72 6.32 -7.01
CA TYR A 119 6.03 6.01 -5.75
C TYR A 119 6.19 4.55 -5.34
N MET A 120 6.12 3.63 -6.31
CA MET A 120 6.37 2.20 -6.07
C MET A 120 7.78 1.96 -5.54
N THR A 121 8.79 2.62 -6.12
CA THR A 121 10.18 2.50 -5.67
C THR A 121 10.37 3.06 -4.26
N VAL A 122 9.82 4.24 -3.99
CA VAL A 122 9.87 4.86 -2.65
C VAL A 122 9.21 3.95 -1.61
N SER A 123 8.07 3.35 -1.94
CA SER A 123 7.37 2.43 -1.05
C SER A 123 8.19 1.17 -0.72
N MET A 124 8.87 0.61 -1.72
CA MET A 124 9.78 -0.54 -1.52
C MET A 124 10.97 -0.16 -0.64
N ILE A 125 11.60 1.01 -0.90
CA ILE A 125 12.69 1.52 -0.07
C ILE A 125 12.22 1.72 1.38
N ALA A 126 11.04 2.32 1.58
CA ALA A 126 10.45 2.51 2.90
C ALA A 126 10.19 1.16 3.60
N GLY A 127 9.66 0.17 2.90
CA GLY A 127 9.45 -1.18 3.42
C GLY A 127 10.76 -1.82 3.91
N PHE A 128 11.83 -1.75 3.13
CA PHE A 128 13.15 -2.21 3.55
C PHE A 128 13.70 -1.41 4.74
N ALA A 129 13.65 -0.07 4.67
CA ALA A 129 14.19 0.80 5.72
C ALA A 129 13.51 0.56 7.07
N VAL A 130 12.17 0.47 7.09
CA VAL A 130 11.40 0.16 8.30
C VAL A 130 11.73 -1.23 8.82
N SER A 131 11.88 -2.23 7.93
CA SER A 131 12.23 -3.59 8.32
C SER A 131 13.61 -3.64 9.01
N PHE A 132 14.62 -3.02 8.42
CA PHE A 132 15.94 -2.95 9.03
C PHE A 132 15.92 -2.16 10.35
N ALA A 133 15.27 -0.99 10.37
CA ALA A 133 15.19 -0.15 11.55
C ALA A 133 14.53 -0.88 12.73
N THR A 134 13.40 -1.52 12.51
CA THR A 134 12.65 -2.23 13.57
C THR A 134 13.34 -3.52 14.00
N TYR A 135 13.98 -4.24 13.06
CA TYR A 135 14.77 -5.43 13.39
C TYR A 135 15.95 -5.09 14.31
N PHE A 136 16.79 -4.14 13.88
CA PHE A 136 17.95 -3.75 14.68
C PHE A 136 17.55 -3.07 15.99
N HIS A 137 16.50 -2.26 15.99
CA HIS A 137 15.97 -1.70 17.23
C HIS A 137 15.63 -2.82 18.23
N ALA A 138 14.89 -3.84 17.80
CA ALA A 138 14.53 -4.96 18.68
C ALA A 138 15.76 -5.72 19.20
N VAL A 139 16.79 -5.91 18.37
CA VAL A 139 18.04 -6.57 18.77
C VAL A 139 18.81 -5.72 19.79
N PHE A 140 18.97 -4.41 19.55
CA PHE A 140 19.72 -3.53 20.43
C PHE A 140 19.02 -3.23 21.76
N THR A 141 17.68 -3.22 21.76
CA THR A 141 16.87 -3.00 22.98
C THR A 141 16.54 -4.28 23.72
N HIS A 142 17.02 -5.44 23.24
CA HIS A 142 16.72 -6.76 23.80
C HIS A 142 15.20 -7.08 23.90
N THR A 143 14.41 -6.53 22.97
CA THR A 143 12.96 -6.78 22.88
C THR A 143 12.62 -7.87 21.86
N THR A 144 13.61 -8.69 21.50
CA THR A 144 13.47 -9.79 20.55
C THR A 144 12.56 -10.89 21.10
N HIS A 145 11.88 -11.57 20.18
CA HIS A 145 10.89 -12.59 20.51
C HIS A 145 11.05 -13.80 19.58
N ARG A 146 11.16 -15.02 20.16
CA ARG A 146 11.25 -16.30 19.40
C ARG A 146 12.28 -16.24 18.25
N MET A 147 13.51 -15.87 18.55
CA MET A 147 14.59 -15.84 17.55
C MET A 147 15.08 -17.25 17.22
N SER A 148 15.31 -17.52 15.93
CA SER A 148 15.83 -18.80 15.44
C SER A 148 17.36 -18.87 15.46
N GLY A 149 18.04 -17.73 15.52
CA GLY A 149 19.47 -17.58 15.35
C GLY A 149 19.95 -17.51 13.89
N ASN A 150 19.03 -17.64 12.92
CA ASN A 150 19.33 -17.42 11.50
C ASN A 150 18.87 -16.02 11.10
N PHE A 151 19.81 -15.15 10.74
CA PHE A 151 19.53 -13.76 10.40
C PHE A 151 18.48 -13.61 9.29
N MET A 152 18.59 -14.36 8.20
CA MET A 152 17.67 -14.23 7.06
C MET A 152 16.23 -14.61 7.43
N TYR A 153 16.08 -15.69 8.19
CA TYR A 153 14.78 -16.12 8.69
C TYR A 153 14.20 -15.11 9.69
N ASP A 154 15.02 -14.69 10.65
CA ASP A 154 14.59 -13.77 11.71
C ASP A 154 14.31 -12.35 11.17
N PHE A 155 15.03 -11.91 10.14
CA PHE A 155 14.73 -10.67 9.43
C PHE A 155 13.41 -10.76 8.66
N PHE A 156 13.19 -11.87 7.95
CA PHE A 156 11.97 -12.08 7.17
C PHE A 156 10.72 -12.18 8.06
N MET A 157 10.80 -12.98 9.12
CA MET A 157 9.68 -13.21 10.06
C MET A 157 9.56 -12.13 11.14
N GLY A 158 10.61 -11.35 11.38
CA GLY A 158 10.65 -10.28 12.37
C GLY A 158 11.36 -10.65 13.67
N ALA A 159 11.84 -9.63 14.38
CA ALA A 159 12.50 -9.76 15.67
C ALA A 159 11.55 -9.47 16.85
N ALA A 160 10.72 -8.45 16.77
CA ALA A 160 9.73 -8.10 17.79
C ALA A 160 8.32 -8.58 17.42
N LEU A 161 7.48 -8.85 18.42
CA LEU A 161 6.09 -9.24 18.18
C LEU A 161 5.23 -8.04 17.80
N ASN A 162 5.14 -7.05 18.68
CA ASN A 162 4.29 -5.87 18.53
C ASN A 162 5.07 -4.61 18.94
N PRO A 163 5.96 -4.09 18.08
CA PRO A 163 6.71 -2.88 18.40
C PRO A 163 5.77 -1.67 18.47
N ARG A 164 6.01 -0.78 19.44
CA ARG A 164 5.14 0.37 19.72
C ARG A 164 5.91 1.66 19.79
N ILE A 165 5.27 2.74 19.37
CA ILE A 165 5.68 4.11 19.61
C ILE A 165 4.55 4.79 20.40
N GLY A 166 4.78 4.99 21.70
CA GLY A 166 3.73 5.45 22.60
C GLY A 166 2.50 4.53 22.61
N PRO A 167 1.29 5.04 22.36
CA PRO A 167 0.07 4.24 22.35
C PRO A 167 -0.12 3.47 21.02
N ILE A 168 0.67 3.75 20.00
CA ILE A 168 0.51 3.18 18.65
C ILE A 168 1.29 1.88 18.53
N ASP A 169 0.59 0.81 18.23
CA ASP A 169 1.17 -0.46 17.77
C ASP A 169 1.48 -0.34 16.28
N LEU A 170 2.76 -0.51 15.91
CA LEU A 170 3.20 -0.27 14.52
C LEU A 170 2.62 -1.30 13.54
N LYS A 171 2.42 -2.54 13.98
CA LYS A 171 1.86 -3.59 13.13
C LYS A 171 0.40 -3.28 12.80
N MET A 172 -0.43 -3.03 13.82
CA MET A 172 -1.83 -2.68 13.64
C MET A 172 -1.99 -1.36 12.85
N TRP A 173 -1.16 -0.35 13.15
CA TRP A 173 -1.16 0.91 12.39
C TRP A 173 -0.89 0.68 10.91
N ALA A 174 0.11 -0.13 10.57
CA ALA A 174 0.46 -0.38 9.18
C ALA A 174 -0.61 -1.22 8.46
N GLU A 175 -1.09 -2.31 9.07
CA GLU A 175 -2.03 -3.24 8.43
C GLU A 175 -3.37 -2.58 8.06
N VAL A 176 -3.89 -1.72 8.92
CA VAL A 176 -5.22 -1.12 8.71
C VAL A 176 -5.15 0.11 7.81
N ARG A 177 -4.09 0.91 7.92
CA ARG A 177 -4.07 2.24 7.31
C ARG A 177 -3.30 2.30 6.00
N ILE A 178 -2.08 1.76 5.95
CA ILE A 178 -1.18 2.01 4.83
C ILE A 178 -1.68 1.38 3.52
N PRO A 179 -1.87 0.05 3.42
CA PRO A 179 -2.11 -0.60 2.13
C PRO A 179 -3.42 -0.14 1.47
N TRP A 180 -4.46 -0.03 2.26
CA TRP A 180 -5.80 0.23 1.74
C TRP A 180 -6.03 1.70 1.41
N VAL A 181 -5.48 2.61 2.21
CA VAL A 181 -5.48 4.05 1.90
C VAL A 181 -4.70 4.31 0.61
N LEU A 182 -3.50 3.74 0.48
CA LEU A 182 -2.70 3.89 -0.76
C LEU A 182 -3.41 3.31 -1.98
N LEU A 183 -3.98 2.10 -1.88
CA LEU A 183 -4.71 1.48 -2.97
C LEU A 183 -5.90 2.36 -3.42
N PHE A 184 -6.64 2.90 -2.47
CA PHE A 184 -7.73 3.83 -2.76
C PHE A 184 -7.22 5.14 -3.39
N MET A 185 -6.15 5.73 -2.84
CA MET A 185 -5.56 6.94 -3.41
C MET A 185 -5.04 6.75 -4.84
N ILE A 186 -4.49 5.58 -5.17
CA ILE A 186 -4.10 5.22 -6.54
C ILE A 186 -5.35 5.18 -7.45
N SER A 187 -6.47 4.60 -6.99
CA SER A 187 -7.69 4.55 -7.78
C SER A 187 -8.31 5.93 -8.02
N VAL A 188 -8.35 6.78 -6.99
CA VAL A 188 -8.80 8.17 -7.11
C VAL A 188 -7.86 8.97 -8.03
N SER A 189 -6.54 8.76 -7.92
CA SER A 189 -5.55 9.36 -8.79
C SER A 189 -5.80 9.04 -10.27
N GLY A 190 -6.07 7.77 -10.59
CA GLY A 190 -6.42 7.34 -11.94
C GLY A 190 -7.73 7.96 -12.44
N ALA A 191 -8.74 8.08 -11.56
CA ALA A 191 -10.00 8.76 -11.91
C ALA A 191 -9.80 10.27 -12.18
N CYS A 192 -9.01 10.95 -11.35
CA CYS A 192 -8.65 12.35 -11.57
C CYS A 192 -7.91 12.53 -12.90
N GLN A 193 -6.95 11.67 -13.21
CA GLN A 193 -6.22 11.69 -14.47
C GLN A 193 -7.16 11.52 -15.67
N GLN A 194 -8.08 10.55 -15.64
CA GLN A 194 -9.06 10.37 -16.71
C GLN A 194 -9.96 11.60 -16.88
N TYR A 195 -10.40 12.21 -15.78
CA TYR A 195 -11.20 13.41 -15.84
C TYR A 195 -10.44 14.59 -16.47
N GLU A 196 -9.17 14.76 -16.14
CA GLU A 196 -8.31 15.79 -16.75
C GLU A 196 -8.04 15.53 -18.22
N GLN A 197 -7.86 14.27 -18.64
CA GLN A 197 -7.55 13.90 -20.03
C GLN A 197 -8.77 13.87 -20.94
N TYR A 198 -9.90 13.37 -20.45
CA TYR A 198 -11.09 13.06 -21.28
C TYR A 198 -12.32 13.91 -20.93
N GLY A 199 -12.31 14.64 -19.82
CA GLY A 199 -13.47 15.35 -19.28
C GLY A 199 -14.51 14.46 -18.61
N TYR A 200 -14.25 13.15 -18.49
CA TYR A 200 -15.12 12.19 -17.80
C TYR A 200 -14.32 11.04 -17.20
N VAL A 201 -14.90 10.33 -16.24
CA VAL A 201 -14.36 9.11 -15.66
C VAL A 201 -15.06 7.91 -16.29
N THR A 202 -14.30 6.93 -16.76
CA THR A 202 -14.88 5.71 -17.36
C THR A 202 -15.62 4.88 -16.31
N PRO A 203 -16.68 4.12 -16.70
CA PRO A 203 -17.38 3.24 -15.75
C PRO A 203 -16.47 2.22 -15.07
N ASN A 204 -15.46 1.69 -15.78
CA ASN A 204 -14.46 0.77 -15.22
C ASN A 204 -13.65 1.42 -14.09
N MET A 205 -13.15 2.62 -14.32
CA MET A 205 -12.40 3.36 -13.31
C MET A 205 -13.29 3.77 -12.13
N ALA A 206 -14.52 4.23 -12.40
CA ALA A 206 -15.50 4.55 -11.37
C ALA A 206 -15.82 3.31 -10.50
N PHE A 207 -15.96 2.14 -11.13
CA PHE A 207 -16.11 0.87 -10.41
C PHE A 207 -14.91 0.58 -9.49
N MET A 208 -13.67 0.76 -9.97
CA MET A 208 -12.48 0.54 -9.14
C MET A 208 -12.40 1.52 -7.96
N VAL A 209 -12.75 2.78 -8.16
CA VAL A 209 -12.85 3.76 -7.06
C VAL A 209 -13.89 3.34 -6.03
N LEU A 210 -15.06 2.90 -6.49
CA LEU A 210 -16.12 2.42 -5.60
C LEU A 210 -15.68 1.18 -4.83
N ALA A 211 -15.16 0.17 -5.53
CA ALA A 211 -14.74 -1.10 -4.93
C ALA A 211 -13.63 -0.90 -3.89
N THR A 212 -12.57 -0.17 -4.25
CA THR A 212 -11.46 0.10 -3.32
C THR A 212 -11.89 1.00 -2.15
N GLY A 213 -12.80 1.95 -2.39
CA GLY A 213 -13.35 2.82 -1.34
C GLY A 213 -14.23 2.07 -0.35
N LEU A 214 -15.11 1.19 -0.83
CA LEU A 214 -15.94 0.31 0.03
C LEU A 214 -15.07 -0.64 0.85
N TYR A 215 -14.05 -1.23 0.22
CA TYR A 215 -13.12 -2.13 0.90
C TYR A 215 -12.30 -1.39 1.98
N LEU A 216 -11.74 -0.23 1.65
CA LEU A 216 -11.04 0.62 2.60
C LEU A 216 -11.93 0.99 3.80
N ASN A 217 -13.17 1.41 3.53
CA ASN A 217 -14.12 1.76 4.60
C ASN A 217 -14.46 0.54 5.47
N ALA A 218 -14.62 -0.64 4.87
CA ALA A 218 -14.85 -1.88 5.62
C ALA A 218 -13.66 -2.25 6.50
N CYS A 219 -12.42 -2.16 5.98
CA CYS A 219 -11.20 -2.41 6.74
C CYS A 219 -11.05 -1.43 7.92
N ALA A 220 -11.28 -0.13 7.67
CA ALA A 220 -11.19 0.88 8.73
C ALA A 220 -12.27 0.70 9.80
N LYS A 221 -13.49 0.33 9.41
CA LYS A 221 -14.58 0.02 10.35
C LYS A 221 -14.32 -1.26 11.12
N GLY A 222 -13.73 -2.27 10.47
CA GLY A 222 -13.40 -3.56 11.07
C GLY A 222 -12.09 -3.58 11.87
N GLU A 223 -11.47 -2.43 12.12
CA GLU A 223 -10.20 -2.33 12.86
C GLU A 223 -10.26 -3.06 14.22
N GLU A 224 -11.39 -3.04 14.91
CA GLU A 224 -11.58 -3.71 16.21
C GLU A 224 -11.42 -5.24 16.18
N CYS A 225 -11.56 -5.84 14.99
CA CYS A 225 -11.39 -7.28 14.83
C CYS A 225 -9.91 -7.68 14.68
N ILE A 226 -9.04 -6.76 14.27
CA ILE A 226 -7.61 -7.03 14.02
C ILE A 226 -6.87 -7.52 15.26
N PRO A 227 -7.05 -6.96 16.47
CA PRO A 227 -6.40 -7.43 17.70
C PRO A 227 -6.62 -8.91 18.03
N GLN A 228 -7.63 -9.54 17.43
CA GLN A 228 -7.99 -10.94 17.64
C GLN A 228 -7.42 -11.88 16.55
N THR A 229 -6.71 -11.33 15.57
CA THR A 229 -6.14 -12.13 14.48
C THR A 229 -4.82 -12.79 14.88
N TRP A 230 -4.48 -13.88 14.18
CA TRP A 230 -3.19 -14.57 14.32
C TRP A 230 -2.02 -13.62 14.13
N ASP A 231 -2.11 -12.70 13.20
CA ASP A 231 -1.08 -11.71 12.91
C ASP A 231 -0.75 -10.88 14.15
N MET A 232 -1.74 -10.55 14.99
CA MET A 232 -1.53 -9.70 16.16
C MET A 232 -0.98 -10.45 17.38
N PHE A 233 -1.45 -11.66 17.66
CA PHE A 233 -1.02 -12.38 18.87
C PHE A 233 0.09 -13.40 18.64
N HIS A 234 0.39 -13.76 17.39
CA HIS A 234 1.42 -14.77 17.08
C HIS A 234 2.49 -14.28 16.13
N GLU A 235 2.14 -13.74 14.95
CA GLU A 235 3.14 -13.34 13.96
C GLU A 235 3.96 -12.13 14.42
N LYS A 236 5.27 -12.16 14.10
CA LYS A 236 6.18 -11.06 14.45
C LYS A 236 6.12 -9.95 13.38
N TRP A 237 6.58 -8.76 13.77
CA TRP A 237 6.75 -7.61 12.90
C TRP A 237 8.05 -7.75 12.12
N GLY A 238 8.01 -8.37 10.94
CA GLY A 238 9.15 -8.64 10.07
C GLY A 238 8.98 -8.12 8.65
N PHE A 239 10.03 -8.31 7.85
CA PHE A 239 10.05 -7.87 6.45
C PHE A 239 8.80 -8.34 5.67
N MET A 240 8.37 -9.57 5.86
CA MET A 240 7.18 -10.11 5.17
C MET A 240 5.96 -9.22 5.34
N VAL A 241 5.60 -8.90 6.59
CA VAL A 241 4.41 -8.09 6.91
C VAL A 241 4.66 -6.62 6.55
N ILE A 242 5.83 -6.09 6.87
CA ILE A 242 6.18 -4.69 6.62
C ILE A 242 6.15 -4.40 5.12
N PHE A 243 6.91 -5.15 4.34
CA PHE A 243 7.02 -4.92 2.90
C PHE A 243 5.66 -5.11 2.20
N TRP A 244 4.88 -6.10 2.65
CA TRP A 244 3.55 -6.36 2.10
C TRP A 244 2.61 -5.17 2.33
N ASN A 245 2.60 -4.60 3.52
CA ASN A 245 1.75 -3.45 3.84
C ASN A 245 2.23 -2.15 3.18
N PHE A 246 3.54 -1.90 3.14
CA PHE A 246 4.09 -0.64 2.61
C PHE A 246 4.09 -0.59 1.07
N ALA A 247 4.41 -1.71 0.41
CA ALA A 247 4.61 -1.76 -1.02
C ALA A 247 3.79 -2.86 -1.73
N GLY A 248 3.75 -4.07 -1.17
CA GLY A 248 3.16 -5.23 -1.81
C GLY A 248 1.70 -5.00 -2.18
N VAL A 249 0.83 -4.84 -1.20
CA VAL A 249 -0.62 -4.67 -1.43
C VAL A 249 -0.93 -3.46 -2.31
N PRO A 250 -0.50 -2.22 -1.96
CA PRO A 250 -0.96 -1.04 -2.70
C PRO A 250 -0.48 -1.02 -4.15
N PHE A 251 0.72 -1.55 -4.43
CA PHE A 251 1.34 -1.51 -5.75
C PHE A 251 1.24 -2.81 -6.56
N THR A 252 0.47 -3.80 -6.09
CA THR A 252 0.13 -4.99 -6.87
C THR A 252 -1.37 -5.17 -7.09
N TYR A 253 -2.20 -4.79 -6.12
CA TYR A 253 -3.66 -4.91 -6.26
C TYR A 253 -4.28 -3.83 -7.16
N CYS A 254 -3.49 -2.83 -7.55
CA CYS A 254 -3.91 -1.72 -8.42
C CYS A 254 -3.66 -1.98 -9.92
N TYR A 255 -3.25 -3.17 -10.36
CA TYR A 255 -2.83 -3.40 -11.74
C TYR A 255 -3.90 -3.08 -12.79
N SER A 256 -5.16 -3.34 -12.51
CA SER A 256 -6.27 -2.91 -13.39
C SER A 256 -6.36 -1.39 -13.51
N ILE A 257 -6.14 -0.67 -12.41
CA ILE A 257 -6.13 0.79 -12.38
C ILE A 257 -4.95 1.33 -13.21
N VAL A 258 -3.77 0.73 -13.02
CA VAL A 258 -2.55 1.09 -13.77
C VAL A 258 -2.74 0.89 -15.28
N TYR A 259 -3.33 -0.25 -15.67
CA TYR A 259 -3.64 -0.52 -17.07
C TYR A 259 -4.59 0.52 -17.66
N MET A 260 -5.69 0.85 -16.96
CA MET A 260 -6.65 1.84 -17.40
C MET A 260 -6.12 3.27 -17.42
N ALA A 261 -5.12 3.58 -16.61
CA ALA A 261 -4.46 4.89 -16.61
C ALA A 261 -3.47 5.04 -17.78
N ALA A 262 -2.84 3.92 -18.19
CA ALA A 262 -1.85 3.91 -19.26
C ALA A 262 -2.47 3.84 -20.67
N HIS A 263 -3.75 3.44 -20.79
CA HIS A 263 -4.39 3.16 -22.07
C HIS A 263 -5.69 3.95 -22.27
N PRO A 264 -6.03 4.29 -23.54
CA PRO A 264 -7.27 4.95 -23.85
C PRO A 264 -8.49 4.03 -23.59
N PRO A 265 -9.69 4.61 -23.32
CA PRO A 265 -10.88 3.86 -22.91
C PRO A 265 -11.34 2.76 -23.87
N GLU A 266 -10.97 2.84 -25.13
CA GLU A 266 -11.31 1.85 -26.17
C GLU A 266 -10.72 0.46 -25.90
N TYR A 267 -9.58 0.41 -25.20
CA TYR A 267 -8.86 -0.85 -24.89
C TYR A 267 -9.54 -1.71 -23.83
N TYR A 268 -10.40 -1.11 -22.97
CA TYR A 268 -11.01 -1.82 -21.82
C TYR A 268 -12.51 -1.54 -21.66
N ARG A 269 -13.18 -1.15 -22.75
CA ARG A 269 -14.63 -0.86 -22.72
C ARG A 269 -15.42 -2.16 -22.68
N PHE A 270 -16.22 -2.33 -21.62
CA PHE A 270 -17.16 -3.45 -21.51
C PHE A 270 -18.58 -3.05 -21.88
N SER A 271 -19.43 -4.04 -22.19
CA SER A 271 -20.83 -3.82 -22.38
C SER A 271 -21.57 -3.55 -21.05
N THR A 272 -22.67 -2.81 -21.09
CA THR A 272 -23.49 -2.55 -19.90
C THR A 272 -23.88 -3.82 -19.12
N PRO A 273 -24.28 -4.93 -19.75
CA PRO A 273 -24.57 -6.18 -19.04
C PRO A 273 -23.37 -6.71 -18.26
N THR A 274 -22.14 -6.57 -18.76
CA THR A 274 -20.92 -7.01 -18.07
C THR A 274 -20.71 -6.24 -16.76
N TYR A 275 -20.97 -4.92 -16.75
CA TYR A 275 -20.88 -4.14 -15.51
C TYR A 275 -21.91 -4.57 -14.47
N VAL A 276 -23.16 -4.81 -14.90
CA VAL A 276 -24.23 -5.25 -13.99
C VAL A 276 -23.90 -6.61 -13.39
N LEU A 277 -23.41 -7.56 -14.20
CA LEU A 277 -23.02 -8.88 -13.72
C LEU A 277 -21.85 -8.82 -12.73
N SER A 278 -20.87 -7.95 -12.98
CA SER A 278 -19.74 -7.74 -12.04
C SER A 278 -20.21 -7.24 -10.68
N LEU A 279 -21.20 -6.37 -10.62
CA LEU A 279 -21.79 -5.87 -9.37
C LEU A 279 -22.55 -6.93 -8.58
N ILE A 280 -23.16 -7.91 -9.27
CA ILE A 280 -23.92 -9.00 -8.63
C ILE A 280 -22.98 -10.01 -7.96
N HIS A 281 -21.73 -10.15 -8.43
CA HIS A 281 -20.77 -11.13 -7.92
C HIS A 281 -19.87 -10.60 -6.78
N ILE A 282 -20.03 -9.34 -6.38
CA ILE A 282 -19.38 -8.73 -5.21
C ILE A 282 -20.30 -8.82 -4.00
#